data_56e514e9019bfca9fb3f7e14030e8be6
#
_entry.id   56e514e9019bfca9fb3f7e14030e8be6
#
_cell.length_a   1.000
_cell.length_b   1.000
_cell.length_c   1.000
_cell.angle_alpha   90.00
_cell.angle_beta   90.00
_cell.angle_gamma   90.00
#
_symmetry.space_group_name_H-M   'P 1'
#
loop_
_entity.id
_entity.type
_entity.pdbx_description
1 polymer ?
#
loop_
_entity_poly.entity_id
_entity_poly.type
_entity_poly.pdbx_seq_one_letter_code
_entity_poly.pdbx_strand_id
1 'polypeptide(L)'
;MARRFSLSYAAPVFQMRRLWRSLIAFFLVTLFTQIAPTRAEVSMTFNGYELRYKQGTLNISEDFGPQFIDIVDVIITSQNGERLTADKLELRAKGTPENLEWIEQAEILNAKLTTAPGSEQEAELASSLIQIENIYFTQPDSLDELAKRHYENRTKQSYFSVSGLVLDMLDEGLRIEIEDFIIDANPDLINRQLPEGQYVSEARLTNARLLPFGMGEASLVFQLMLAGLNLDAMRLDMQASLLNQISATQIHGDVRVELDLEQLLGLDIDVKTTVKADDYDQLLSQQHSNYELLDPTELANVAGFIHQFSIALRDLGAWHVYDGLSDSLGLPDRRQLAMLTAYQIQERLNYPAVMLTDPIADFIRSGGQLRLSAQPSLLSENDMIGEPDTMLEQMINKADIHLHHMP
;
A
#
# COMPACT_ATOMS: atom_id res chain seq x y z
N MET A 1 -15.02 -35.98 -5.65
CA MET A 1 -13.78 -35.47 -6.23
C MET A 1 -13.75 -33.95 -6.03
N ALA A 2 -13.19 -33.48 -4.94
CA ALA A 2 -13.09 -32.06 -4.63
C ALA A 2 -11.69 -31.58 -5.09
N ARG A 3 -11.61 -30.88 -6.21
CA ARG A 3 -10.40 -30.15 -6.61
C ARG A 3 -10.27 -28.93 -5.70
N ARG A 4 -9.23 -28.92 -4.87
CA ARG A 4 -8.81 -27.78 -4.09
C ARG A 4 -8.34 -26.68 -5.08
N PHE A 5 -9.12 -25.62 -5.22
CA PHE A 5 -8.68 -24.38 -5.80
C PHE A 5 -7.77 -23.69 -4.75
N SER A 6 -6.47 -23.86 -4.87
CA SER A 6 -5.52 -23.00 -4.18
C SER A 6 -5.35 -21.72 -5.02
N LEU A 7 -6.11 -20.69 -4.69
CA LEU A 7 -5.87 -19.34 -5.18
C LEU A 7 -4.54 -18.86 -4.58
N SER A 8 -3.48 -18.93 -5.39
CA SER A 8 -2.19 -18.34 -5.05
C SER A 8 -2.27 -16.82 -5.23
N TYR A 9 -2.80 -16.10 -4.23
CA TYR A 9 -2.86 -14.62 -4.20
C TYR A 9 -1.49 -13.94 -4.07
N ALA A 10 -0.39 -14.69 -4.05
CA ALA A 10 0.96 -14.15 -3.90
C ALA A 10 1.59 -13.67 -5.22
N ALA A 11 1.05 -14.04 -6.37
CA ALA A 11 1.67 -13.78 -7.66
C ALA A 11 1.77 -12.27 -8.04
N PRO A 12 0.71 -11.44 -7.94
CA PRO A 12 0.79 -10.05 -8.41
C PRO A 12 1.69 -9.18 -7.53
N VAL A 13 1.73 -9.39 -6.21
CA VAL A 13 2.60 -8.63 -5.29
C VAL A 13 4.07 -8.99 -5.50
N PHE A 14 4.38 -10.25 -5.82
CA PHE A 14 5.75 -10.70 -6.10
C PHE A 14 6.26 -10.15 -7.44
N GLN A 15 5.39 -9.96 -8.41
CA GLN A 15 5.73 -9.39 -9.71
C GLN A 15 5.90 -7.87 -9.66
N MET A 16 5.04 -7.17 -8.94
CA MET A 16 5.27 -5.75 -8.65
C MET A 16 6.62 -5.55 -7.96
N ARG A 17 7.01 -6.40 -7.00
CA ARG A 17 8.36 -6.38 -6.41
C ARG A 17 9.48 -6.67 -7.42
N ARG A 18 9.27 -7.54 -8.39
CA ARG A 18 10.25 -7.78 -9.48
C ARG A 18 10.30 -6.62 -10.45
N LEU A 19 9.16 -6.10 -10.89
CA LEU A 19 9.07 -4.89 -11.73
C LEU A 19 9.69 -3.67 -11.02
N TRP A 20 9.40 -3.47 -9.73
CA TRP A 20 10.03 -2.42 -8.92
C TRP A 20 11.54 -2.65 -8.74
N ARG A 21 11.97 -3.88 -8.49
CA ARG A 21 13.41 -4.20 -8.42
C ARG A 21 14.08 -4.03 -9.77
N SER A 22 13.42 -4.38 -10.87
CA SER A 22 13.93 -4.14 -12.21
C SER A 22 13.95 -2.65 -12.55
N LEU A 23 12.94 -1.88 -12.18
CA LEU A 23 12.89 -0.43 -12.34
C LEU A 23 13.97 0.25 -11.48
N ILE A 24 14.13 -0.14 -10.23
CA ILE A 24 15.16 0.39 -9.32
C ILE A 24 16.55 -0.11 -9.75
N ALA A 25 16.73 -1.39 -10.05
CA ALA A 25 18.00 -1.92 -10.57
C ALA A 25 18.35 -1.32 -11.92
N PHE A 26 17.35 -1.02 -12.72
CA PHE A 26 17.49 -0.36 -13.99
C PHE A 26 17.94 1.10 -13.84
N PHE A 27 17.42 1.84 -12.88
CA PHE A 27 17.92 3.16 -12.48
C PHE A 27 19.36 3.11 -11.95
N LEU A 28 19.75 2.01 -11.30
CA LEU A 28 21.02 1.84 -10.61
C LEU A 28 22.19 1.49 -11.53
N VAL A 29 21.93 1.09 -12.77
CA VAL A 29 22.93 0.38 -13.58
C VAL A 29 23.49 1.20 -14.75
N THR A 30 22.99 2.42 -15.03
CA THR A 30 23.45 3.19 -16.19
C THR A 30 24.59 4.14 -15.84
N LEU A 31 25.81 3.74 -16.20
CA LEU A 31 27.00 4.62 -16.07
C LEU A 31 28.12 4.34 -17.03
N PHE A 32 28.53 5.30 -17.73
CA PHE A 32 29.88 5.83 -17.99
C PHE A 32 29.93 6.82 -19.15
N THR A 33 30.75 7.81 -18.95
CA THR A 33 31.45 8.74 -19.84
C THR A 33 30.81 10.12 -20.06
N GLN A 34 31.61 11.13 -19.79
CA GLN A 34 31.38 12.51 -20.23
C GLN A 34 31.31 12.58 -21.75
N ILE A 35 30.15 12.96 -22.27
CA ILE A 35 30.01 13.29 -23.69
C ILE A 35 29.38 14.67 -23.81
N ALA A 36 30.05 15.54 -24.55
CA ALA A 36 29.55 16.86 -24.89
C ALA A 36 28.23 16.79 -25.67
N PRO A 37 27.34 17.79 -25.55
CA PRO A 37 26.03 17.75 -26.20
C PRO A 37 26.21 17.79 -27.72
N THR A 38 25.92 16.68 -28.35
CA THR A 38 25.81 16.58 -29.80
C THR A 38 24.34 16.35 -30.17
N ARG A 39 23.88 16.96 -31.27
CA ARG A 39 22.53 16.77 -31.84
C ARG A 39 22.26 15.35 -32.38
N ALA A 40 23.17 14.42 -32.18
CA ALA A 40 23.05 13.03 -32.61
C ALA A 40 22.54 12.18 -31.45
N GLU A 41 21.73 11.18 -31.74
CA GLU A 41 21.32 10.15 -30.79
C GLU A 41 22.56 9.52 -30.15
N VAL A 42 22.61 9.52 -28.83
CA VAL A 42 23.68 8.88 -28.07
C VAL A 42 23.25 7.47 -27.72
N SER A 43 24.08 6.49 -28.04
CA SER A 43 23.86 5.08 -27.66
C SER A 43 25.03 4.59 -26.81
N MET A 44 24.71 3.94 -25.71
CA MET A 44 25.68 3.28 -24.83
C MET A 44 25.15 1.97 -24.30
N THR A 45 26.04 1.02 -24.06
CA THR A 45 25.68 -0.29 -23.50
C THR A 45 26.34 -0.44 -22.14
N PHE A 46 25.55 -0.86 -21.15
CA PHE A 46 26.02 -1.09 -19.79
C PHE A 46 25.31 -2.29 -19.15
N ASN A 47 26.05 -3.20 -18.54
CA ASN A 47 25.54 -4.38 -17.80
C ASN A 47 24.37 -5.11 -18.51
N GLY A 48 24.41 -5.17 -19.85
CA GLY A 48 23.37 -5.84 -20.61
C GLY A 48 22.16 -4.99 -20.98
N TYR A 49 22.21 -3.70 -20.67
CA TYR A 49 21.20 -2.73 -21.11
C TYR A 49 21.80 -1.80 -22.17
N GLU A 50 21.00 -1.46 -23.17
CA GLU A 50 21.30 -0.44 -24.15
C GLU A 50 20.48 0.81 -23.82
N LEU A 51 21.18 1.93 -23.51
CA LEU A 51 20.58 3.24 -23.32
C LEU A 51 20.77 4.07 -24.59
N ARG A 52 19.68 4.64 -25.11
CA ARG A 52 19.67 5.64 -26.18
C ARG A 52 18.92 6.88 -25.73
N TYR A 53 19.42 8.05 -26.05
CA TYR A 53 18.76 9.33 -25.80
C TYR A 53 19.18 10.37 -26.85
N LYS A 54 18.33 11.38 -27.07
CA LYS A 54 18.63 12.41 -28.08
C LYS A 54 19.44 13.58 -27.56
N GLN A 55 19.18 14.02 -26.32
CA GLN A 55 19.76 15.23 -25.76
C GLN A 55 19.85 15.12 -24.25
N GLY A 56 20.88 15.74 -23.67
CA GLY A 56 20.95 15.92 -22.22
C GLY A 56 22.36 15.75 -21.65
N THR A 57 22.41 15.68 -20.34
CA THR A 57 23.64 15.55 -19.55
C THR A 57 23.58 14.29 -18.71
N LEU A 58 24.64 13.53 -18.77
CA LEU A 58 24.85 12.33 -17.97
C LEU A 58 26.17 12.50 -17.23
N ASN A 59 26.12 12.60 -15.92
CA ASN A 59 27.32 12.65 -15.08
C ASN A 59 27.17 11.63 -13.97
N ILE A 60 27.91 10.57 -14.11
CA ILE A 60 27.81 9.44 -13.23
C ILE A 60 29.22 9.02 -12.81
N SER A 61 29.45 8.96 -11.49
CA SER A 61 30.73 8.60 -10.90
C SER A 61 30.77 7.10 -10.59
N GLU A 62 31.90 6.44 -10.92
CA GLU A 62 32.15 5.06 -10.48
C GLU A 62 32.34 4.99 -8.97
N ASP A 63 32.94 6.04 -8.42
CA ASP A 63 33.17 6.17 -7.00
C ASP A 63 31.89 6.67 -6.29
N PHE A 64 31.85 6.46 -4.98
CA PHE A 64 30.79 7.01 -4.14
C PHE A 64 30.73 8.53 -4.29
N GLY A 65 29.62 9.03 -4.83
CA GLY A 65 29.48 10.46 -5.10
C GLY A 65 28.10 10.85 -5.64
N PRO A 66 27.97 12.11 -6.03
CA PRO A 66 26.73 12.59 -6.64
C PRO A 66 26.58 12.03 -8.06
N GLN A 67 25.37 11.54 -8.33
CA GLN A 67 24.94 11.05 -9.62
C GLN A 67 23.94 12.05 -10.22
N PHE A 68 24.11 12.41 -11.48
CA PHE A 68 23.23 13.35 -12.15
C PHE A 68 22.89 12.87 -13.56
N ILE A 69 21.59 12.76 -13.84
CA ILE A 69 21.05 12.42 -15.15
C ILE A 69 19.99 13.46 -15.48
N ASP A 70 20.05 14.04 -16.66
CA ASP A 70 19.02 14.89 -17.24
C ASP A 70 19.02 14.67 -18.76
N ILE A 71 18.19 13.75 -19.23
CA ILE A 71 18.15 13.28 -20.61
C ILE A 71 16.71 13.24 -21.15
N VAL A 72 16.57 13.47 -22.44
CA VAL A 72 15.27 13.49 -23.15
C VAL A 72 15.24 12.48 -24.30
N ASP A 73 14.02 12.04 -24.64
CA ASP A 73 13.76 11.00 -25.64
C ASP A 73 14.53 9.71 -25.33
N VAL A 74 14.27 9.14 -24.18
CA VAL A 74 15.01 8.03 -23.58
C VAL A 74 14.45 6.72 -24.06
N ILE A 75 15.32 5.81 -24.47
CA ILE A 75 14.99 4.41 -24.75
C ILE A 75 16.02 3.56 -24.04
N ILE A 76 15.55 2.64 -23.22
CA ILE A 76 16.39 1.67 -22.56
C ILE A 76 15.87 0.26 -22.89
N THR A 77 16.78 -0.60 -23.34
CA THR A 77 16.44 -1.97 -23.75
C THR A 77 17.31 -2.94 -23.00
N SER A 78 16.71 -3.95 -22.35
CA SER A 78 17.42 -5.05 -21.72
C SER A 78 17.87 -6.10 -22.75
N GLN A 79 18.83 -6.95 -22.37
CA GLN A 79 19.22 -8.10 -23.21
C GLN A 79 18.06 -9.07 -23.50
N ASN A 80 17.08 -9.13 -22.61
CA ASN A 80 15.91 -9.99 -22.74
C ASN A 80 14.82 -9.37 -23.65
N GLY A 81 15.01 -8.13 -24.11
CA GLY A 81 14.04 -7.43 -24.95
C GLY A 81 13.01 -6.60 -24.20
N GLU A 82 13.11 -6.49 -22.86
CA GLU A 82 12.32 -5.51 -22.09
C GLU A 82 12.70 -4.10 -22.52
N ARG A 83 11.74 -3.22 -22.62
CA ARG A 83 11.97 -1.87 -23.12
C ARG A 83 11.27 -0.82 -22.28
N LEU A 84 12.03 0.16 -21.79
CA LEU A 84 11.52 1.40 -21.21
C LEU A 84 11.73 2.54 -22.20
N THR A 85 10.70 3.36 -22.40
CA THR A 85 10.78 4.63 -23.09
C THR A 85 10.28 5.74 -22.18
N ALA A 86 10.85 6.94 -22.28
CA ALA A 86 10.38 8.13 -21.58
C ALA A 86 10.71 9.39 -22.38
N ASP A 87 9.86 10.41 -22.28
CA ASP A 87 10.14 11.71 -22.90
C ASP A 87 11.27 12.42 -22.18
N LYS A 88 11.32 12.32 -20.86
CA LYS A 88 12.38 12.89 -20.01
C LYS A 88 12.69 11.97 -18.84
N LEU A 89 13.95 11.91 -18.48
CA LEU A 89 14.44 11.29 -17.25
C LEU A 89 15.40 12.24 -16.57
N GLU A 90 15.04 12.70 -15.37
CA GLU A 90 15.90 13.46 -14.47
C GLU A 90 16.15 12.63 -13.21
N LEU A 91 17.42 12.58 -12.78
CA LEU A 91 17.80 11.91 -11.54
C LEU A 91 18.93 12.69 -10.89
N ARG A 92 18.77 12.99 -9.60
CA ARG A 92 19.81 13.43 -8.69
C ARG A 92 19.88 12.44 -7.55
N ALA A 93 21.03 11.83 -7.40
CA ALA A 93 21.18 10.77 -6.42
C ALA A 93 22.59 10.77 -5.83
N LYS A 94 22.81 9.98 -4.79
CA LYS A 94 24.10 9.77 -4.13
C LYS A 94 24.31 8.29 -3.89
N GLY A 95 25.53 7.83 -4.08
CA GLY A 95 25.90 6.42 -3.94
C GLY A 95 26.82 5.99 -5.07
N THR A 96 26.94 4.70 -5.24
CA THR A 96 27.59 4.10 -6.41
C THR A 96 26.53 3.60 -7.39
N PRO A 97 26.87 3.33 -8.64
CA PRO A 97 25.95 2.77 -9.63
C PRO A 97 25.32 1.44 -9.20
N GLU A 98 26.09 0.65 -8.47
CA GLU A 98 25.66 -0.68 -8.00
C GLU A 98 24.94 -0.61 -6.65
N ASN A 99 25.14 0.49 -5.90
CA ASN A 99 24.56 0.69 -4.57
C ASN A 99 24.16 2.15 -4.35
N LEU A 100 22.96 2.48 -4.80
CA LEU A 100 22.38 3.79 -4.57
C LEU A 100 21.95 3.92 -3.12
N GLU A 101 22.40 4.94 -2.43
CA GLU A 101 22.04 5.18 -1.04
C GLU A 101 20.86 6.12 -0.89
N TRP A 102 20.79 7.14 -1.74
CA TRP A 102 19.81 8.19 -1.63
C TRP A 102 19.45 8.78 -2.98
N ILE A 103 18.16 8.91 -3.26
CA ILE A 103 17.63 9.73 -4.34
C ILE A 103 17.20 11.06 -3.73
N GLU A 104 17.87 12.13 -4.12
CA GLU A 104 17.47 13.49 -3.78
C GLU A 104 16.22 13.87 -4.57
N GLN A 105 16.24 13.60 -5.87
CA GLN A 105 15.14 13.89 -6.79
C GLN A 105 15.20 12.95 -8.00
N ALA A 106 14.06 12.43 -8.41
CA ALA A 106 13.91 11.82 -9.73
C ALA A 106 12.56 12.22 -10.35
N GLU A 107 12.55 12.43 -11.64
CA GLU A 107 11.37 12.74 -12.44
C GLU A 107 11.43 11.97 -13.76
N ILE A 108 10.35 11.27 -14.09
CA ILE A 108 10.20 10.57 -15.36
C ILE A 108 8.89 11.01 -15.99
N LEU A 109 8.98 11.53 -17.20
CA LEU A 109 7.81 11.98 -17.95
C LEU A 109 7.45 10.96 -19.04
N ASN A 110 6.18 10.64 -19.15
CA ASN A 110 5.60 9.77 -20.17
C ASN A 110 6.36 8.44 -20.29
N ALA A 111 6.55 7.80 -19.13
CA ALA A 111 7.21 6.50 -19.05
C ALA A 111 6.32 5.40 -19.63
N LYS A 112 6.93 4.49 -20.41
CA LYS A 112 6.28 3.28 -20.90
C LYS A 112 7.27 2.12 -20.81
N LEU A 113 6.90 1.09 -20.05
CA LEU A 113 7.66 -0.14 -19.89
C LEU A 113 6.89 -1.29 -20.54
N THR A 114 7.54 -2.05 -21.41
CA THR A 114 7.00 -3.26 -22.01
C THR A 114 7.86 -4.45 -21.64
N THR A 115 7.23 -5.56 -21.26
CA THR A 115 7.94 -6.82 -21.04
C THR A 115 8.49 -7.39 -22.33
N ALA A 116 9.43 -8.34 -22.22
CA ALA A 116 10.00 -9.00 -23.41
C ALA A 116 8.90 -9.76 -24.18
N PRO A 117 8.90 -9.69 -25.52
CA PRO A 117 7.97 -10.47 -26.33
C PRO A 117 8.11 -11.97 -26.08
N GLY A 118 6.99 -12.66 -25.85
CA GLY A 118 6.98 -14.09 -25.54
C GLY A 118 7.41 -14.45 -24.13
N SER A 119 7.44 -13.47 -23.20
CA SER A 119 7.57 -13.74 -21.76
C SER A 119 6.34 -14.50 -21.26
N GLU A 120 6.49 -15.28 -20.16
CA GLU A 120 5.36 -16.00 -19.53
C GLU A 120 4.20 -15.08 -19.11
N GLN A 121 4.45 -13.78 -19.05
CA GLN A 121 3.47 -12.75 -18.74
C GLN A 121 3.79 -11.49 -19.54
N GLU A 122 3.02 -11.28 -20.59
CA GLU A 122 3.10 -10.05 -21.35
C GLU A 122 2.33 -8.94 -20.64
N ALA A 123 3.03 -7.86 -20.33
CA ALA A 123 2.45 -6.68 -19.68
C ALA A 123 3.03 -5.40 -20.26
N GLU A 124 2.21 -4.37 -20.23
CA GLU A 124 2.59 -3.01 -20.59
C GLU A 124 2.24 -2.08 -19.45
N LEU A 125 3.22 -1.33 -18.96
CA LEU A 125 3.06 -0.31 -17.92
C LEU A 125 3.32 1.06 -18.53
N ALA A 126 2.41 1.99 -18.38
CA ALA A 126 2.59 3.38 -18.77
C ALA A 126 2.28 4.32 -17.61
N SER A 127 2.95 5.46 -17.55
CA SER A 127 2.67 6.53 -16.58
C SER A 127 2.99 7.88 -17.21
N SER A 128 2.15 8.88 -16.95
CA SER A 128 2.39 10.24 -17.40
C SER A 128 3.51 10.93 -16.64
N LEU A 129 3.60 10.68 -15.33
CA LEU A 129 4.61 11.27 -14.47
C LEU A 129 4.93 10.33 -13.31
N ILE A 130 6.22 10.15 -13.06
CA ILE A 130 6.74 9.52 -11.84
C ILE A 130 7.67 10.52 -11.16
N GLN A 131 7.44 10.81 -9.88
CA GLN A 131 8.29 11.70 -9.08
C GLN A 131 8.75 10.98 -7.82
N ILE A 132 10.00 11.19 -7.49
CA ILE A 132 10.64 10.66 -6.28
C ILE A 132 11.45 11.80 -5.67
N GLU A 133 11.27 12.06 -4.38
CA GLU A 133 12.07 13.03 -3.66
C GLU A 133 12.50 12.46 -2.32
N ASN A 134 13.75 12.66 -1.99
CA ASN A 134 14.35 12.38 -0.68
C ASN A 134 14.10 10.95 -0.16
N ILE A 135 14.36 9.93 -0.98
CA ILE A 135 14.22 8.51 -0.59
C ILE A 135 15.58 7.88 -0.33
N TYR A 136 15.73 7.25 0.84
CA TYR A 136 16.89 6.45 1.22
C TYR A 136 16.63 4.96 1.00
N PHE A 137 17.61 4.26 0.43
CA PHE A 137 17.55 2.82 0.14
C PHE A 137 18.37 1.98 1.11
N THR A 138 19.28 2.60 1.82
CA THR A 138 20.16 1.92 2.79
C THR A 138 19.72 2.26 4.20
N GLN A 139 19.69 1.25 5.07
CA GLN A 139 19.58 1.49 6.49
C GLN A 139 20.86 2.14 7.00
N PRO A 140 20.78 3.09 7.95
CA PRO A 140 21.96 3.67 8.55
C PRO A 140 22.71 2.59 9.36
N ASP A 141 24.02 2.52 9.17
CA ASP A 141 24.88 1.54 9.87
C ASP A 141 25.12 1.88 11.34
N SER A 142 24.80 3.11 11.74
CA SER A 142 24.97 3.61 13.10
C SER A 142 23.99 4.73 13.46
N LEU A 143 23.80 4.94 14.78
CA LEU A 143 23.00 6.06 15.29
C LEU A 143 23.59 7.42 14.89
N ASP A 144 24.92 7.53 14.77
CA ASP A 144 25.59 8.76 14.33
C ASP A 144 25.32 9.06 12.87
N GLU A 145 25.30 8.05 12.01
CA GLU A 145 24.95 8.20 10.60
C GLU A 145 23.48 8.59 10.43
N LEU A 146 22.61 7.96 11.21
CA LEU A 146 21.20 8.28 11.28
C LEU A 146 20.99 9.75 11.70
N ALA A 147 21.69 10.20 12.76
CA ALA A 147 21.66 11.58 13.22
C ALA A 147 22.17 12.58 12.17
N LYS A 148 23.20 12.17 11.41
CA LYS A 148 23.76 12.98 10.32
C LYS A 148 22.76 13.10 9.17
N ARG A 149 22.15 12.01 8.73
CA ARG A 149 21.11 12.03 7.68
C ARG A 149 19.93 12.89 8.10
N HIS A 150 19.49 12.76 9.35
CA HIS A 150 18.44 13.58 9.93
C HIS A 150 18.80 15.07 9.94
N TYR A 151 20.00 15.42 10.35
CA TYR A 151 20.46 16.82 10.38
C TYR A 151 20.54 17.43 8.97
N GLU A 152 20.99 16.67 7.98
CA GLU A 152 21.10 17.11 6.58
C GLU A 152 19.71 17.29 5.93
N ASN A 153 18.68 16.56 6.39
CA ASN A 153 17.36 16.49 5.76
C ASN A 153 16.20 16.99 6.64
N ARG A 154 16.49 17.74 7.68
CA ARG A 154 15.52 18.20 8.70
C ARG A 154 14.19 18.77 8.20
N THR A 155 14.14 19.21 6.95
CA THR A 155 12.97 19.88 6.37
C THR A 155 12.42 19.16 5.13
N LYS A 156 13.01 18.04 4.74
CA LYS A 156 12.62 17.35 3.49
C LYS A 156 11.79 16.12 3.83
N GLN A 157 10.56 16.12 3.39
CA GLN A 157 9.71 14.92 3.40
C GLN A 157 10.15 13.98 2.27
N SER A 158 9.95 12.68 2.46
CA SER A 158 10.07 11.72 1.37
C SER A 158 8.78 11.72 0.57
N TYR A 159 8.91 12.01 -0.71
CA TYR A 159 7.79 12.10 -1.61
C TYR A 159 7.94 11.08 -2.73
N PHE A 160 6.85 10.37 -3.00
CA PHE A 160 6.74 9.49 -4.14
C PHE A 160 5.36 9.69 -4.78
N SER A 161 5.32 9.92 -6.08
CA SER A 161 4.06 9.97 -6.81
C SER A 161 4.15 9.30 -8.17
N VAL A 162 3.03 8.73 -8.56
CA VAL A 162 2.82 8.21 -9.91
C VAL A 162 1.46 8.70 -10.38
N SER A 163 1.45 9.43 -11.49
CA SER A 163 0.21 9.95 -12.10
C SER A 163 -0.05 9.27 -13.44
N GLY A 164 -1.33 9.03 -13.73
CA GLY A 164 -1.78 8.44 -14.99
C GLY A 164 -1.19 7.06 -15.24
N LEU A 165 -1.12 6.21 -14.20
CA LEU A 165 -0.62 4.85 -14.32
C LEU A 165 -1.64 3.98 -15.05
N VAL A 166 -1.19 3.28 -16.08
CA VAL A 166 -1.95 2.25 -16.80
C VAL A 166 -1.10 0.98 -16.85
N LEU A 167 -1.65 -0.12 -16.34
CA LEU A 167 -1.05 -1.45 -16.42
C LEU A 167 -1.96 -2.37 -17.20
N ASP A 168 -1.52 -2.79 -18.37
CA ASP A 168 -2.19 -3.79 -19.20
C ASP A 168 -1.58 -5.17 -18.96
N MET A 169 -2.39 -6.08 -18.45
CA MET A 169 -2.06 -7.51 -18.31
C MET A 169 -2.61 -8.23 -19.54
N LEU A 170 -1.79 -8.31 -20.60
CA LEU A 170 -2.25 -8.71 -21.94
C LEU A 170 -2.77 -10.15 -21.98
N ASP A 171 -2.12 -11.07 -21.28
CA ASP A 171 -2.51 -12.49 -21.24
C ASP A 171 -3.82 -12.71 -20.46
N GLU A 172 -4.05 -11.92 -19.41
CA GLU A 172 -5.25 -12.00 -18.57
C GLU A 172 -6.41 -11.18 -19.15
N GLY A 173 -6.09 -10.22 -20.02
CA GLY A 173 -7.05 -9.29 -20.60
C GLY A 173 -7.65 -8.33 -19.56
N LEU A 174 -6.85 -7.94 -18.56
CA LEU A 174 -7.23 -7.01 -17.51
C LEU A 174 -6.37 -5.75 -17.58
N ARG A 175 -6.97 -4.62 -17.23
CA ARG A 175 -6.30 -3.32 -17.12
C ARG A 175 -6.50 -2.73 -15.74
N ILE A 176 -5.42 -2.21 -15.17
CA ILE A 176 -5.45 -1.36 -13.98
C ILE A 176 -5.12 0.07 -14.43
N GLU A 177 -5.96 1.01 -14.09
CA GLU A 177 -5.72 2.43 -14.28
C GLU A 177 -5.72 3.11 -12.91
N ILE A 178 -4.75 4.00 -12.66
CA ILE A 178 -4.66 4.80 -11.45
C ILE A 178 -4.43 6.23 -11.88
N GLU A 179 -5.32 7.12 -11.44
CA GLU A 179 -5.18 8.54 -11.74
C GLU A 179 -3.97 9.12 -11.02
N ASP A 180 -3.93 8.96 -9.70
CA ASP A 180 -2.79 9.37 -8.88
C ASP A 180 -2.55 8.39 -7.74
N PHE A 181 -1.27 8.07 -7.53
CA PHE A 181 -0.78 7.42 -6.33
C PHE A 181 0.31 8.29 -5.71
N ILE A 182 0.09 8.73 -4.48
CA ILE A 182 0.97 9.67 -3.78
C ILE A 182 1.31 9.09 -2.41
N ILE A 183 2.58 9.13 -2.05
CA ILE A 183 3.07 8.92 -0.69
C ILE A 183 3.91 10.14 -0.32
N ASP A 184 3.48 10.85 0.70
CA ASP A 184 4.19 11.96 1.31
C ASP A 184 4.45 11.58 2.76
N ALA A 185 5.66 11.15 3.05
CA ALA A 185 6.01 10.59 4.34
C ALA A 185 7.20 11.30 4.96
N ASN A 186 7.14 11.53 6.26
CA ASN A 186 8.32 11.92 6.98
C ASN A 186 9.18 10.67 7.23
N PRO A 187 10.39 10.56 6.63
CA PRO A 187 11.23 9.37 6.75
C PRO A 187 11.71 9.13 8.18
N ASP A 188 11.62 10.16 9.03
CA ASP A 188 12.17 10.14 10.39
C ASP A 188 11.14 9.73 11.43
N LEU A 189 9.92 9.36 11.04
CA LEU A 189 8.89 8.84 11.97
C LEU A 189 9.32 7.60 12.75
N ILE A 190 10.33 6.91 12.25
CA ILE A 190 10.92 5.73 12.88
C ILE A 190 12.02 6.14 13.87
N ASN A 191 12.30 7.45 14.02
CA ASN A 191 13.51 7.89 14.67
C ASN A 191 13.26 8.70 15.97
N ARG A 192 13.83 8.22 17.05
CA ARG A 192 13.85 8.86 18.38
C ARG A 192 14.38 10.28 18.43
N GLN A 193 15.13 10.70 17.43
CA GLN A 193 15.82 11.99 17.41
C GLN A 193 15.01 13.09 16.75
N LEU A 194 13.73 12.84 16.42
CA LEU A 194 12.85 13.89 15.95
C LEU A 194 12.69 14.95 17.03
N PRO A 195 12.88 16.23 16.73
CA PRO A 195 12.54 17.31 17.63
C PRO A 195 11.08 17.21 18.06
N GLU A 196 10.78 17.75 19.23
CA GLU A 196 9.39 17.91 19.64
C GLU A 196 8.61 18.65 18.55
N GLY A 197 7.43 18.15 18.20
CA GLY A 197 6.64 18.73 17.12
C GLY A 197 5.54 17.79 16.58
N GLN A 198 4.92 18.23 15.51
CA GLN A 198 3.93 17.47 14.77
C GLN A 198 4.49 17.05 13.42
N TYR A 199 4.26 15.81 13.05
CA TYR A 199 4.71 15.19 11.81
C TYR A 199 3.54 14.50 11.15
N VAL A 200 3.31 14.83 9.89
CA VAL A 200 2.22 14.25 9.09
C VAL A 200 2.83 13.41 7.98
N SER A 201 2.29 12.22 7.79
CA SER A 201 2.55 11.40 6.62
C SER A 201 1.23 11.02 5.97
N GLU A 202 1.17 11.06 4.66
CA GLU A 202 -0.04 10.77 3.90
C GLU A 202 0.26 9.79 2.77
N ALA A 203 -0.70 8.92 2.51
CA ALA A 203 -0.74 8.11 1.30
C ALA A 203 -2.11 8.25 0.66
N ARG A 204 -2.15 8.45 -0.65
CA ARG A 204 -3.39 8.59 -1.41
C ARG A 204 -3.34 7.76 -2.68
N LEU A 205 -4.42 7.05 -2.94
CA LEU A 205 -4.70 6.38 -4.20
C LEU A 205 -6.02 6.94 -4.72
N THR A 206 -5.98 7.58 -5.87
CA THR A 206 -7.15 8.26 -6.45
C THR A 206 -7.59 7.54 -7.72
N ASN A 207 -8.88 7.22 -7.79
CA ASN A 207 -9.54 6.67 -8.95
C ASN A 207 -8.78 5.48 -9.56
N ALA A 208 -8.39 4.52 -8.67
CA ALA A 208 -7.86 3.26 -9.14
C ALA A 208 -8.98 2.41 -9.72
N ARG A 209 -8.85 1.99 -10.97
CA ARG A 209 -9.87 1.20 -11.68
C ARG A 209 -9.30 -0.10 -12.16
N LEU A 210 -10.02 -1.19 -11.90
CA LEU A 210 -9.78 -2.48 -12.56
C LEU A 210 -10.90 -2.70 -13.57
N LEU A 211 -10.53 -2.92 -14.82
CA LEU A 211 -11.47 -3.09 -15.91
C LEU A 211 -11.03 -4.21 -16.86
N PRO A 212 -11.97 -4.84 -17.58
CA PRO A 212 -11.65 -5.82 -18.60
C PRO A 212 -11.01 -5.12 -19.80
N PHE A 213 -9.97 -5.75 -20.33
CA PHE A 213 -9.20 -5.26 -21.47
C PHE A 213 -8.78 -6.41 -22.38
N GLY A 214 -9.54 -6.70 -23.41
CA GLY A 214 -9.25 -7.80 -24.34
C GLY A 214 -10.07 -9.06 -24.11
N MET A 215 -9.59 -10.21 -24.60
CA MET A 215 -10.34 -11.48 -24.65
C MET A 215 -9.77 -12.59 -23.75
N GLY A 216 -9.00 -12.26 -22.72
CA GLY A 216 -8.48 -13.24 -21.75
C GLY A 216 -9.59 -13.94 -20.97
N GLU A 217 -9.32 -15.16 -20.46
CA GLU A 217 -10.29 -15.90 -19.66
C GLU A 217 -10.69 -15.11 -18.40
N ALA A 218 -9.72 -14.50 -17.74
CA ALA A 218 -9.96 -13.66 -16.56
C ALA A 218 -10.82 -12.43 -16.91
N SER A 219 -10.60 -11.82 -18.09
CA SER A 219 -11.40 -10.70 -18.59
C SER A 219 -12.87 -11.07 -18.75
N LEU A 220 -13.15 -12.22 -19.35
CA LEU A 220 -14.53 -12.68 -19.56
C LEU A 220 -15.26 -12.94 -18.24
N VAL A 221 -14.59 -13.58 -17.30
CA VAL A 221 -15.16 -13.83 -15.95
C VAL A 221 -15.44 -12.50 -15.26
N PHE A 222 -14.48 -11.57 -15.34
CA PHE A 222 -14.61 -10.25 -14.73
C PHE A 222 -15.72 -9.39 -15.39
N GLN A 223 -15.85 -9.44 -16.71
CA GLN A 223 -16.98 -8.81 -17.43
C GLN A 223 -18.34 -9.33 -16.96
N LEU A 224 -18.48 -10.65 -16.80
CA LEU A 224 -19.72 -11.25 -16.30
C LEU A 224 -20.01 -10.80 -14.87
N MET A 225 -18.99 -10.72 -14.03
CA MET A 225 -19.12 -10.22 -12.66
C MET A 225 -19.55 -8.76 -12.65
N LEU A 226 -18.89 -7.88 -13.39
CA LEU A 226 -19.26 -6.47 -13.50
C LEU A 226 -20.67 -6.28 -14.05
N ALA A 227 -21.05 -7.02 -15.07
CA ALA A 227 -22.40 -6.98 -15.62
C ALA A 227 -23.45 -7.42 -14.59
N GLY A 228 -23.16 -8.44 -13.79
CA GLY A 228 -24.03 -8.86 -12.68
C GLY A 228 -24.17 -7.81 -11.58
N LEU A 229 -23.15 -7.01 -11.37
CA LEU A 229 -23.12 -5.88 -10.43
C LEU A 229 -23.65 -4.57 -11.03
N ASN A 230 -23.94 -4.53 -12.32
CA ASN A 230 -24.28 -3.34 -13.10
C ASN A 230 -23.19 -2.26 -13.02
N LEU A 231 -21.92 -2.69 -13.04
CA LEU A 231 -20.73 -1.83 -13.00
C LEU A 231 -19.99 -1.88 -14.35
N ASP A 232 -19.27 -0.83 -14.68
CA ASP A 232 -18.35 -0.76 -15.84
C ASP A 232 -16.91 -1.09 -15.45
N ALA A 233 -16.54 -0.85 -14.20
CA ALA A 233 -15.24 -1.13 -13.61
C ALA A 233 -15.38 -1.30 -12.09
N MET A 234 -14.42 -1.94 -11.46
CA MET A 234 -14.22 -1.83 -10.00
C MET A 234 -13.36 -0.59 -9.74
N ARG A 235 -13.87 0.34 -8.94
CA ARG A 235 -13.18 1.59 -8.61
C ARG A 235 -12.86 1.66 -7.14
N LEU A 236 -11.63 2.06 -6.84
CA LEU A 236 -11.09 2.13 -5.50
C LEU A 236 -10.42 3.48 -5.28
N ASP A 237 -10.83 4.16 -4.23
CA ASP A 237 -10.13 5.30 -3.66
C ASP A 237 -9.61 4.93 -2.26
N MET A 238 -8.41 5.40 -1.92
CA MET A 238 -7.82 5.20 -0.59
C MET A 238 -7.12 6.46 -0.15
N GLN A 239 -7.33 6.81 1.10
CA GLN A 239 -6.55 7.82 1.79
C GLN A 239 -6.09 7.25 3.13
N ALA A 240 -4.80 7.37 3.42
CA ALA A 240 -4.23 7.06 4.71
C ALA A 240 -3.46 8.26 5.22
N SER A 241 -3.59 8.55 6.51
CA SER A 241 -2.82 9.60 7.17
C SER A 241 -2.30 9.10 8.51
N LEU A 242 -1.09 9.51 8.85
CA LEU A 242 -0.45 9.30 10.13
C LEU A 242 -0.02 10.66 10.67
N LEU A 243 -0.62 11.08 11.76
CA LEU A 243 -0.20 12.25 12.51
C LEU A 243 0.54 11.78 13.78
N ASN A 244 1.82 12.13 13.88
CA ASN A 244 2.59 11.92 15.10
C ASN A 244 2.83 13.25 15.80
N GLN A 245 2.54 13.27 17.10
CA GLN A 245 2.89 14.37 17.99
C GLN A 245 3.94 13.89 18.98
N ILE A 246 5.15 14.41 18.83
CA ILE A 246 6.32 14.04 19.63
C ILE A 246 6.54 15.07 20.72
N SER A 247 6.62 14.60 21.97
CA SER A 247 7.03 15.37 23.13
C SER A 247 8.25 14.72 23.80
N ALA A 248 8.85 15.38 24.79
CA ALA A 248 10.02 14.86 25.51
C ALA A 248 9.82 13.47 26.12
N THR A 249 8.59 13.10 26.46
CA THR A 249 8.30 11.88 27.22
C THR A 249 7.36 10.92 26.52
N GLN A 250 6.65 11.37 25.49
CA GLN A 250 5.59 10.58 24.85
C GLN A 250 5.49 10.89 23.36
N ILE A 251 5.11 9.86 22.61
CA ILE A 251 4.76 9.95 21.21
C ILE A 251 3.29 9.58 21.09
N HIS A 252 2.48 10.51 20.58
CA HIS A 252 1.07 10.26 20.28
C HIS A 252 0.93 10.08 18.77
N GLY A 253 0.31 8.97 18.36
CA GLY A 253 0.01 8.66 16.97
C GLY A 253 -1.50 8.68 16.74
N ASP A 254 -1.92 9.26 15.62
CA ASP A 254 -3.31 9.21 15.09
C ASP A 254 -3.22 8.68 13.65
N VAL A 255 -3.64 7.43 13.44
CA VAL A 255 -3.66 6.78 12.15
C VAL A 255 -5.08 6.74 11.64
N ARG A 256 -5.31 7.24 10.44
CA ARG A 256 -6.60 7.17 9.75
C ARG A 256 -6.42 6.55 8.39
N VAL A 257 -7.27 5.60 8.06
CA VAL A 257 -7.36 4.99 6.74
C VAL A 257 -8.81 5.02 6.30
N GLU A 258 -9.04 5.58 5.12
CA GLU A 258 -10.32 5.57 4.44
C GLU A 258 -10.15 4.87 3.10
N LEU A 259 -11.02 3.91 2.82
CA LEU A 259 -11.00 3.12 1.61
C LEU A 259 -12.43 3.02 1.09
N ASP A 260 -12.64 3.47 -0.15
CA ASP A 260 -13.92 3.43 -0.83
C ASP A 260 -13.85 2.56 -2.09
N LEU A 261 -14.56 1.45 -2.03
CA LEU A 261 -14.89 0.66 -3.21
C LEU A 261 -16.22 1.20 -3.75
N GLU A 262 -16.13 2.05 -4.78
CA GLU A 262 -17.26 2.81 -5.31
C GLU A 262 -18.48 1.91 -5.58
N GLN A 263 -19.66 2.39 -5.19
CA GLN A 263 -20.96 1.70 -5.32
C GLN A 263 -21.08 0.37 -4.57
N LEU A 264 -20.13 0.02 -3.72
CA LEU A 264 -20.16 -1.21 -2.94
C LEU A 264 -19.98 -0.93 -1.45
N LEU A 265 -18.77 -0.72 -1.00
CA LEU A 265 -18.43 -0.63 0.42
C LEU A 265 -17.36 0.43 0.67
N GLY A 266 -17.49 1.13 1.80
CA GLY A 266 -16.42 1.94 2.38
C GLY A 266 -15.91 1.34 3.67
N LEU A 267 -14.63 1.54 3.96
CA LEU A 267 -13.96 1.11 5.19
C LEU A 267 -13.19 2.29 5.78
N ASP A 268 -13.54 2.65 7.01
CA ASP A 268 -12.80 3.66 7.78
C ASP A 268 -12.11 2.97 8.95
N ILE A 269 -10.82 3.26 9.15
CA ILE A 269 -10.03 2.79 10.29
C ILE A 269 -9.45 4.02 10.98
N ASP A 270 -9.63 4.10 12.29
CA ASP A 270 -9.06 5.16 13.15
C ASP A 270 -8.37 4.50 14.35
N VAL A 271 -7.08 4.77 14.52
CA VAL A 271 -6.27 4.20 15.58
C VAL A 271 -5.49 5.31 16.28
N LYS A 272 -5.69 5.46 17.59
CA LYS A 272 -4.93 6.39 18.41
C LYS A 272 -4.01 5.65 19.36
N THR A 273 -2.74 6.02 19.29
CA THR A 273 -1.68 5.39 20.10
C THR A 273 -1.00 6.41 20.99
N THR A 274 -0.46 5.94 22.10
CA THR A 274 0.47 6.70 22.92
C THR A 274 1.58 5.78 23.40
N VAL A 275 2.80 6.12 23.07
CA VAL A 275 3.99 5.35 23.45
C VAL A 275 4.90 6.25 24.28
N LYS A 276 5.43 5.75 25.40
CA LYS A 276 6.50 6.46 26.10
C LYS A 276 7.75 6.46 25.22
N ALA A 277 8.48 7.58 25.21
CA ALA A 277 9.67 7.70 24.38
C ALA A 277 10.70 6.59 24.66
N ASP A 278 10.80 6.13 25.93
CA ASP A 278 11.72 5.06 26.32
C ASP A 278 11.28 3.65 25.87
N ASP A 279 9.96 3.40 25.73
CA ASP A 279 9.41 2.11 25.29
C ASP A 279 9.41 1.97 23.76
N TYR A 280 9.50 3.10 23.04
CA TYR A 280 9.48 3.13 21.57
C TYR A 280 10.67 2.39 20.95
N ASP A 281 11.86 2.45 21.57
CA ASP A 281 13.04 1.71 21.09
C ASP A 281 12.88 0.20 21.18
N GLN A 282 12.17 -0.26 22.21
CA GLN A 282 11.91 -1.67 22.38
C GLN A 282 10.98 -2.18 21.27
N LEU A 283 9.96 -1.39 20.92
CA LEU A 283 9.08 -1.70 19.78
C LEU A 283 9.84 -1.73 18.45
N LEU A 284 10.72 -0.76 18.21
CA LEU A 284 11.52 -0.71 16.98
C LEU A 284 12.50 -1.87 16.86
N SER A 285 13.10 -2.29 18.00
CA SER A 285 14.03 -3.42 18.01
C SER A 285 13.33 -4.76 17.72
N GLN A 286 12.05 -4.89 18.07
CA GLN A 286 11.23 -6.07 17.82
C GLN A 286 10.73 -6.17 16.37
N GLN A 287 10.52 -5.06 15.66
CA GLN A 287 10.10 -5.05 14.24
C GLN A 287 11.12 -5.69 13.28
N HIS A 288 12.35 -5.92 13.71
CA HIS A 288 13.40 -6.53 12.89
C HIS A 288 13.39 -8.07 12.90
N SER A 289 12.62 -8.69 13.79
CA SER A 289 12.46 -10.14 13.83
C SER A 289 11.17 -10.53 13.11
N ASN A 290 11.32 -11.10 11.92
CA ASN A 290 10.35 -11.85 11.13
C ASN A 290 8.87 -11.67 11.49
N TYR A 291 8.03 -11.40 10.48
CA TYR A 291 6.55 -11.43 10.53
C TYR A 291 5.97 -12.82 10.91
N GLU A 292 6.55 -13.52 11.84
CA GLU A 292 5.92 -14.65 12.51
C GLU A 292 4.86 -14.07 13.46
N LEU A 293 3.73 -14.75 13.54
CA LEU A 293 2.59 -14.39 14.39
C LEU A 293 3.11 -13.95 15.76
N LEU A 294 2.85 -12.68 16.13
CA LEU A 294 3.20 -12.12 17.42
C LEU A 294 2.69 -13.05 18.52
N ASP A 295 3.51 -13.36 19.50
CA ASP A 295 3.04 -14.12 20.63
C ASP A 295 2.05 -13.30 21.47
N PRO A 296 1.26 -13.92 22.38
CA PRO A 296 0.28 -13.20 23.20
C PRO A 296 0.87 -12.04 24.01
N THR A 297 2.12 -12.17 24.48
CA THR A 297 2.82 -11.12 25.24
C THR A 297 3.13 -9.91 24.36
N GLU A 298 3.61 -10.16 23.13
CA GLU A 298 3.87 -9.11 22.15
C GLU A 298 2.57 -8.40 21.73
N LEU A 299 1.51 -9.17 21.49
CA LEU A 299 0.18 -8.62 21.19
C LEU A 299 -0.36 -7.74 22.32
N ALA A 300 -0.22 -8.18 23.58
CA ALA A 300 -0.65 -7.39 24.75
C ALA A 300 0.17 -6.10 24.90
N ASN A 301 1.47 -6.16 24.66
CA ASN A 301 2.34 -4.98 24.68
C ASN A 301 1.92 -3.97 23.61
N VAL A 302 1.69 -4.43 22.37
CA VAL A 302 1.21 -3.55 21.29
C VAL A 302 -0.18 -2.99 21.63
N ALA A 303 -1.09 -3.81 22.12
CA ALA A 303 -2.43 -3.38 22.55
C ALA A 303 -2.37 -2.31 23.64
N GLY A 304 -1.41 -2.40 24.57
CA GLY A 304 -1.22 -1.42 25.64
C GLY A 304 -0.90 0.00 25.16
N PHE A 305 -0.44 0.16 23.92
CA PHE A 305 -0.18 1.46 23.31
C PHE A 305 -1.37 2.04 22.55
N ILE A 306 -2.39 1.21 22.23
CA ILE A 306 -3.57 1.62 21.46
C ILE A 306 -4.65 2.06 22.44
N HIS A 307 -4.90 3.37 22.53
CA HIS A 307 -5.93 3.93 23.41
C HIS A 307 -7.31 3.85 22.79
N GLN A 308 -7.37 4.01 21.48
CA GLN A 308 -8.63 3.96 20.75
C GLN A 308 -8.40 3.26 19.41
N PHE A 309 -9.30 2.35 19.10
CA PHE A 309 -9.37 1.68 17.83
C PHE A 309 -10.81 1.74 17.34
N SER A 310 -11.01 2.08 16.08
CA SER A 310 -12.33 2.10 15.47
C SER A 310 -12.23 1.60 14.03
N ILE A 311 -13.12 0.67 13.66
CA ILE A 311 -13.35 0.27 12.27
C ILE A 311 -14.81 0.56 11.95
N ALA A 312 -15.07 1.22 10.83
CA ALA A 312 -16.41 1.41 10.34
C ALA A 312 -16.54 0.87 8.91
N LEU A 313 -17.55 0.05 8.70
CA LEU A 313 -17.94 -0.45 7.39
C LEU A 313 -19.15 0.36 6.92
N ARG A 314 -19.04 1.02 5.76
CA ARG A 314 -20.09 1.83 5.14
C ARG A 314 -20.71 1.06 3.96
N ASP A 315 -22.02 1.05 3.88
CA ASP A 315 -22.74 0.57 2.69
C ASP A 315 -22.82 1.71 1.67
N LEU A 316 -22.07 1.58 0.58
CA LEU A 316 -22.09 2.53 -0.55
C LEU A 316 -22.97 2.04 -1.70
N GLY A 317 -23.74 0.95 -1.49
CA GLY A 317 -24.62 0.36 -2.49
C GLY A 317 -24.55 -1.17 -2.54
N ALA A 318 -23.69 -1.82 -1.73
CA ALA A 318 -23.54 -3.28 -1.72
C ALA A 318 -24.85 -4.00 -1.47
N TRP A 319 -25.69 -3.49 -0.58
CA TRP A 319 -27.00 -4.09 -0.31
C TRP A 319 -27.98 -3.93 -1.46
N HIS A 320 -27.90 -2.86 -2.24
CA HIS A 320 -28.69 -2.71 -3.45
C HIS A 320 -28.29 -3.74 -4.52
N VAL A 321 -27.00 -3.95 -4.68
CA VAL A 321 -26.46 -4.99 -5.57
C VAL A 321 -26.88 -6.38 -5.08
N TYR A 322 -26.77 -6.65 -3.77
CA TYR A 322 -27.21 -7.92 -3.18
C TYR A 322 -28.69 -8.21 -3.45
N ASP A 323 -29.56 -7.19 -3.29
CA ASP A 323 -31.01 -7.35 -3.55
C ASP A 323 -31.28 -7.77 -5.00
N GLY A 324 -30.60 -7.14 -5.97
CA GLY A 324 -30.72 -7.49 -7.39
C GLY A 324 -30.23 -8.91 -7.70
N LEU A 325 -29.17 -9.37 -7.03
CA LEU A 325 -28.61 -10.70 -7.21
C LEU A 325 -29.45 -11.78 -6.47
N SER A 326 -29.96 -11.48 -5.28
CA SER A 326 -30.71 -12.43 -4.47
C SER A 326 -31.95 -12.92 -5.18
N ASP A 327 -32.68 -12.02 -5.84
CA ASP A 327 -33.86 -12.34 -6.63
C ASP A 327 -33.54 -13.28 -7.81
N SER A 328 -32.40 -13.04 -8.49
CA SER A 328 -31.97 -13.78 -9.67
C SER A 328 -31.38 -15.17 -9.36
N LEU A 329 -30.70 -15.30 -8.21
CA LEU A 329 -29.99 -16.52 -7.79
C LEU A 329 -30.74 -17.35 -6.75
N GLY A 330 -31.90 -16.88 -6.29
CA GLY A 330 -32.69 -17.55 -5.24
C GLY A 330 -31.99 -17.53 -3.88
N LEU A 331 -31.20 -16.51 -3.59
CA LEU A 331 -30.54 -16.30 -2.30
C LEU A 331 -31.55 -15.75 -1.28
N PRO A 332 -31.29 -15.90 0.04
CA PRO A 332 -32.12 -15.30 1.08
C PRO A 332 -32.26 -13.77 0.88
N ASP A 333 -33.44 -13.22 1.09
CA ASP A 333 -33.57 -11.76 1.16
C ASP A 333 -32.81 -11.18 2.37
N ARG A 334 -32.58 -9.86 2.42
CA ARG A 334 -31.83 -9.22 3.50
C ARG A 334 -32.40 -9.48 4.90
N ARG A 335 -33.71 -9.64 5.03
CA ARG A 335 -34.34 -9.95 6.32
C ARG A 335 -34.03 -11.38 6.77
N GLN A 336 -34.10 -12.31 5.84
CA GLN A 336 -33.72 -13.71 6.09
C GLN A 336 -32.21 -13.82 6.36
N LEU A 337 -31.37 -13.14 5.59
CA LEU A 337 -29.94 -13.09 5.80
C LEU A 337 -29.59 -12.53 7.18
N ALA A 338 -30.21 -11.42 7.59
CA ALA A 338 -30.01 -10.84 8.92
C ALA A 338 -30.37 -11.79 10.05
N MET A 339 -31.51 -12.53 9.91
CA MET A 339 -31.92 -13.53 10.89
C MET A 339 -30.95 -14.71 10.94
N LEU A 340 -30.50 -15.23 9.79
CA LEU A 340 -29.53 -16.31 9.72
C LEU A 340 -28.18 -15.91 10.32
N THR A 341 -27.71 -14.72 10.03
CA THR A 341 -26.47 -14.20 10.59
C THR A 341 -26.56 -14.02 12.11
N ALA A 342 -27.64 -13.42 12.60
CA ALA A 342 -27.89 -13.30 14.04
C ALA A 342 -27.93 -14.66 14.75
N TYR A 343 -28.62 -15.63 14.18
CA TYR A 343 -28.67 -16.99 14.72
C TYR A 343 -27.28 -17.65 14.76
N GLN A 344 -26.48 -17.53 13.66
CA GLN A 344 -25.14 -18.11 13.62
C GLN A 344 -24.19 -17.46 14.63
N ILE A 345 -24.28 -16.13 14.84
CA ILE A 345 -23.48 -15.44 15.84
C ILE A 345 -23.87 -15.91 17.24
N GLN A 346 -25.15 -15.97 17.54
CA GLN A 346 -25.66 -16.45 18.85
C GLN A 346 -25.30 -17.90 19.14
N GLU A 347 -25.29 -18.77 18.12
CA GLU A 347 -24.92 -20.17 18.29
C GLU A 347 -23.41 -20.36 18.57
N ARG A 348 -22.58 -19.51 18.00
CA ARG A 348 -21.11 -19.59 18.13
C ARG A 348 -20.56 -18.83 19.31
N LEU A 349 -21.17 -17.72 19.70
CA LEU A 349 -20.72 -16.84 20.78
C LEU A 349 -21.62 -17.01 22.00
N ASN A 350 -21.13 -17.65 23.06
CA ASN A 350 -21.92 -17.93 24.27
C ASN A 350 -22.35 -16.68 25.04
N TYR A 351 -21.70 -15.52 24.86
CA TYR A 351 -21.98 -14.26 25.54
C TYR A 351 -21.02 -13.15 25.03
N PRO A 352 -21.36 -11.93 24.94
CA PRO A 352 -22.59 -11.13 24.93
C PRO A 352 -23.13 -10.91 23.50
N ALA A 353 -23.45 -12.00 22.81
CA ALA A 353 -23.80 -12.05 21.41
C ALA A 353 -24.89 -11.04 21.00
N VAL A 354 -25.80 -10.69 21.90
CA VAL A 354 -26.90 -9.75 21.61
C VAL A 354 -26.37 -8.35 21.29
N MET A 355 -25.30 -7.89 21.93
CA MET A 355 -24.70 -6.57 21.67
C MET A 355 -24.05 -6.51 20.27
N LEU A 356 -23.64 -7.62 19.72
CA LEU A 356 -23.04 -7.69 18.40
C LEU A 356 -24.08 -8.05 17.31
N THR A 357 -25.08 -8.86 17.65
CA THR A 357 -26.04 -9.36 16.67
C THR A 357 -26.99 -8.29 16.16
N ASP A 358 -27.54 -7.46 17.05
CA ASP A 358 -28.53 -6.45 16.66
C ASP A 358 -27.94 -5.40 15.69
N PRO A 359 -26.78 -4.78 15.97
CA PRO A 359 -26.18 -3.83 15.02
C PRO A 359 -25.84 -4.46 13.66
N ILE A 360 -25.35 -5.71 13.64
CA ILE A 360 -25.04 -6.41 12.39
C ILE A 360 -26.33 -6.70 11.61
N ALA A 361 -27.37 -7.20 12.30
CA ALA A 361 -28.66 -7.49 11.68
C ALA A 361 -29.32 -6.21 11.12
N ASP A 362 -29.19 -5.09 11.82
CA ASP A 362 -29.73 -3.82 11.37
C ASP A 362 -28.94 -3.26 10.18
N PHE A 363 -27.61 -3.38 10.16
CA PHE A 363 -26.79 -3.04 9.01
C PHE A 363 -27.17 -3.87 7.77
N ILE A 364 -27.38 -5.18 7.92
CA ILE A 364 -27.82 -6.03 6.81
C ILE A 364 -29.19 -5.60 6.30
N ARG A 365 -30.14 -5.25 7.20
CA ARG A 365 -31.52 -4.86 6.81
C ARG A 365 -31.61 -3.52 6.14
N SER A 366 -30.86 -2.51 6.64
CA SER A 366 -31.07 -1.11 6.28
C SER A 366 -29.88 -0.43 5.59
N GLY A 367 -28.72 -1.09 5.56
CA GLY A 367 -27.49 -0.45 5.11
C GLY A 367 -26.94 0.56 6.13
N GLY A 368 -26.37 1.66 5.69
CA GLY A 368 -25.79 2.68 6.54
C GLY A 368 -24.35 2.36 6.94
N GLN A 369 -24.01 2.55 8.22
CA GLN A 369 -22.67 2.33 8.74
C GLN A 369 -22.69 1.38 9.94
N LEU A 370 -21.81 0.39 9.92
CA LEU A 370 -21.54 -0.50 11.05
C LEU A 370 -20.17 -0.14 11.64
N ARG A 371 -20.13 0.36 12.88
CA ARG A 371 -18.89 0.79 13.55
C ARG A 371 -18.56 -0.07 14.74
N LEU A 372 -17.38 -0.67 14.73
CA LEU A 372 -16.73 -1.30 15.87
C LEU A 372 -15.76 -0.31 16.50
N SER A 373 -15.83 -0.11 17.81
CA SER A 373 -14.85 0.66 18.58
C SER A 373 -14.36 -0.13 19.76
N ALA A 374 -13.11 0.08 20.16
CA ALA A 374 -12.46 -0.60 21.28
C ALA A 374 -11.39 0.28 21.93
N GLN A 375 -11.05 -0.04 23.17
CA GLN A 375 -9.94 0.55 23.93
C GLN A 375 -8.93 -0.54 24.33
N PRO A 376 -8.07 -1.00 23.42
CA PRO A 376 -7.14 -2.11 23.67
C PRO A 376 -6.15 -1.88 24.82
N SER A 377 -5.83 -0.61 25.16
CA SER A 377 -4.97 -0.27 26.30
C SER A 377 -5.50 -0.72 27.66
N LEU A 378 -6.78 -1.10 27.74
CA LEU A 378 -7.38 -1.68 28.94
C LEU A 378 -7.10 -3.18 29.12
N LEU A 379 -6.58 -3.84 28.07
CA LEU A 379 -6.21 -5.26 28.11
C LEU A 379 -4.86 -5.45 28.81
N SER A 380 -4.74 -6.56 29.51
CA SER A 380 -3.48 -7.04 30.10
C SER A 380 -3.02 -8.33 29.40
N GLU A 381 -1.76 -8.69 29.61
CA GLU A 381 -1.19 -9.94 29.08
C GLU A 381 -2.05 -11.17 29.44
N ASN A 382 -2.58 -11.23 30.67
CA ASN A 382 -3.41 -12.35 31.11
C ASN A 382 -4.74 -12.44 30.35
N ASP A 383 -5.20 -11.36 29.73
CA ASP A 383 -6.44 -11.34 28.97
C ASP A 383 -6.27 -11.88 27.55
N MET A 384 -5.02 -11.99 27.10
CA MET A 384 -4.61 -12.49 25.78
C MET A 384 -4.19 -13.96 25.83
N ILE A 385 -4.31 -14.63 26.99
CA ILE A 385 -3.92 -16.03 27.17
C ILE A 385 -5.17 -16.85 27.47
N GLY A 386 -5.39 -17.95 26.71
CA GLY A 386 -6.47 -18.90 26.94
C GLY A 386 -7.05 -19.50 25.68
N GLU A 387 -8.17 -20.19 25.81
CA GLU A 387 -8.94 -20.67 24.69
C GLU A 387 -9.54 -19.49 23.89
N PRO A 388 -9.64 -19.56 22.56
CA PRO A 388 -10.08 -18.44 21.72
C PRO A 388 -11.42 -17.81 22.13
N ASP A 389 -12.38 -18.63 22.57
CA ASP A 389 -13.69 -18.13 23.03
C ASP A 389 -13.58 -17.34 24.34
N THR A 390 -12.74 -17.80 25.26
CA THR A 390 -12.48 -17.12 26.54
C THR A 390 -11.72 -15.82 26.34
N MET A 391 -10.73 -15.81 25.43
CA MET A 391 -10.00 -14.61 25.04
C MET A 391 -10.95 -13.58 24.44
N LEU A 392 -11.79 -13.98 23.50
CA LEU A 392 -12.75 -13.07 22.86
C LEU A 392 -13.71 -12.45 23.89
N GLU A 393 -14.23 -13.25 24.83
CA GLU A 393 -15.10 -12.78 25.90
C GLU A 393 -14.39 -11.77 26.82
N GLN A 394 -13.12 -12.04 27.20
CA GLN A 394 -12.34 -11.13 28.01
C GLN A 394 -12.01 -9.83 27.25
N MET A 395 -11.66 -9.92 25.97
CA MET A 395 -11.43 -8.75 25.11
C MET A 395 -12.69 -7.87 25.02
N ILE A 396 -13.86 -8.47 24.77
CA ILE A 396 -15.12 -7.73 24.68
C ILE A 396 -15.43 -7.01 25.99
N ASN A 397 -15.26 -7.68 27.13
CA ASN A 397 -15.61 -7.12 28.43
C ASN A 397 -14.61 -6.07 28.96
N LYS A 398 -13.32 -6.24 28.66
CA LYS A 398 -12.26 -5.36 29.21
C LYS A 398 -11.80 -4.27 28.26
N ALA A 399 -11.79 -4.53 26.96
CA ALA A 399 -11.39 -3.53 25.97
C ALA A 399 -12.49 -2.52 25.60
N ASP A 400 -13.59 -2.52 26.34
CA ASP A 400 -14.74 -1.64 26.10
C ASP A 400 -15.20 -1.67 24.64
N ILE A 401 -15.40 -2.88 24.14
CA ILE A 401 -15.79 -3.09 22.73
C ILE A 401 -17.26 -2.75 22.53
N HIS A 402 -17.51 -1.83 21.63
CA HIS A 402 -18.85 -1.42 21.22
C HIS A 402 -19.03 -1.60 19.72
N LEU A 403 -20.15 -2.18 19.34
CA LEU A 403 -20.60 -2.26 17.96
C LEU A 403 -21.89 -1.45 17.80
N HIS A 404 -21.87 -0.49 16.90
CA HIS A 404 -22.99 0.40 16.64
C HIS A 404 -23.38 0.38 15.17
N HIS A 405 -24.69 0.40 14.92
CA HIS A 405 -25.23 0.67 13.61
C HIS A 405 -25.74 2.12 13.55
N MET A 406 -25.41 2.82 12.47
CA MET A 406 -25.87 4.16 12.13
C MET A 406 -26.53 4.08 10.77
N PRO A 407 -27.84 4.37 10.68
CA PRO A 407 -28.58 4.30 9.41
C PRO A 407 -28.16 5.33 8.38
#